data_0c296a77f93731a83c197db708bbbca6
#
_entry.id   0c296a77f93731a83c197db708bbbca6
#
_cell.length_a   1.000
_cell.length_b   1.000
_cell.length_c   1.000
_cell.angle_alpha   90.00
_cell.angle_beta   90.00
_cell.angle_gamma   90.00
#
_symmetry.space_group_name_H-M   'P 1'
#
loop_
_entity.id
_entity.type
_entity.pdbx_description
1 polymer ?
#
loop_
_entity_poly.entity_id
_entity_poly.type
_entity_poly.pdbx_seq_one_letter_code
_entity_poly.pdbx_strand_id
1 'polypeptide(L)'
;MSYLDKLIERRDAVKAEMDAVLEAVAAENRTDLTNDESAKVDALVEESRSLDSKIEKFKAQADADAKVAEVRAAVADVALPKTTATTKIVSEARTYTPESGASFIADAYNAQFKGDFSAQERLSRHMKEESVERRDVGTANFSGLVIPQYLVDLAAPYARAGRPTADFATSKHTLPAAGMTINISRMTTGTSADVQASENSPVSETNADDTLLTIDVRTIAGQQDLSKQVIERGTGVDAFVVQDLIRAYHTKLDNQILNGTGLSGQILGLTNQPGINTVTYTSAAPSIEDLWPKLADAYQQIQTGVFMNPTHWIMHPRRLAYLLAAVDSSKRPLVVPTANGPMNSWATGAGATAYGNSGYTLMGLPIVTDANVLTDGGAGYDQDEIYCVTAPELHLWEQAGSPFALSFDATGAGSLTVKSVVYGYSAFSAGRYPAAASKIAGTGLVAPTF
;
A
#
# COMPACT_ATOMS: atom_id res chain seq x y z
N MET A 1 -29.58 -10.50 -45.24
CA MET A 1 -28.52 -11.52 -45.25
C MET A 1 -27.47 -11.13 -44.21
N SER A 2 -27.24 -12.01 -43.28
CA SER A 2 -26.15 -11.89 -42.30
C SER A 2 -24.79 -12.00 -43.00
N TYR A 3 -23.73 -11.43 -42.40
CA TYR A 3 -22.37 -11.63 -42.92
C TYR A 3 -22.00 -13.12 -42.98
N LEU A 4 -22.48 -13.89 -42.02
CA LEU A 4 -22.34 -15.33 -41.95
C LEU A 4 -22.98 -16.03 -43.16
N ASP A 5 -24.20 -15.60 -43.58
CA ASP A 5 -24.88 -16.15 -44.74
C ASP A 5 -24.08 -15.97 -46.04
N LYS A 6 -23.46 -14.79 -46.18
CA LYS A 6 -22.60 -14.49 -47.33
C LYS A 6 -21.34 -15.35 -47.38
N LEU A 7 -20.75 -15.66 -46.22
CA LEU A 7 -19.60 -16.56 -46.15
C LEU A 7 -19.96 -17.99 -46.48
N ILE A 8 -21.14 -18.47 -46.06
CA ILE A 8 -21.66 -19.80 -46.40
C ILE A 8 -21.93 -19.90 -47.91
N GLU A 9 -22.61 -18.87 -48.46
CA GLU A 9 -22.91 -18.81 -49.90
C GLU A 9 -21.63 -18.81 -50.74
N ARG A 10 -20.59 -18.05 -50.32
CA ARG A 10 -19.28 -18.06 -51.03
C ARG A 10 -18.59 -19.42 -50.93
N ARG A 11 -18.62 -20.07 -49.76
CA ARG A 11 -18.06 -21.43 -49.57
C ARG A 11 -18.75 -22.44 -50.49
N ASP A 12 -20.08 -22.38 -50.58
CA ASP A 12 -20.85 -23.31 -51.41
C ASP A 12 -20.59 -23.05 -52.90
N ALA A 13 -20.37 -21.77 -53.30
CA ALA A 13 -19.94 -21.45 -54.65
C ALA A 13 -18.54 -22.01 -54.98
N VAL A 14 -17.58 -21.88 -54.07
CA VAL A 14 -16.22 -22.44 -54.24
C VAL A 14 -16.25 -23.96 -54.35
N LYS A 15 -17.11 -24.65 -53.58
CA LYS A 15 -17.32 -26.10 -53.70
C LYS A 15 -17.91 -26.47 -55.05
N ALA A 16 -18.90 -25.73 -55.54
CA ALA A 16 -19.50 -25.97 -56.85
C ALA A 16 -18.49 -25.77 -58.00
N GLU A 17 -17.59 -24.76 -57.87
CA GLU A 17 -16.51 -24.56 -58.85
C GLU A 17 -15.48 -25.69 -58.82
N MET A 18 -15.17 -26.23 -57.65
CA MET A 18 -14.28 -27.40 -57.51
C MET A 18 -14.91 -28.66 -58.11
N ASP A 19 -16.19 -28.91 -57.81
CA ASP A 19 -16.93 -30.06 -58.36
C ASP A 19 -17.03 -29.97 -59.90
N ALA A 20 -17.26 -28.78 -60.45
CA ALA A 20 -17.28 -28.55 -61.89
C ALA A 20 -15.96 -28.87 -62.58
N VAL A 21 -14.81 -28.55 -61.95
CA VAL A 21 -13.49 -28.92 -62.48
C VAL A 21 -13.31 -30.45 -62.46
N LEU A 22 -13.70 -31.09 -61.37
CA LEU A 22 -13.59 -32.53 -61.22
C LEU A 22 -14.54 -33.30 -62.21
N GLU A 23 -15.76 -32.78 -62.40
CA GLU A 23 -16.71 -33.32 -63.37
C GLU A 23 -16.20 -33.18 -64.82
N ALA A 24 -15.56 -32.08 -65.18
CA ALA A 24 -14.96 -31.87 -66.48
C ALA A 24 -13.85 -32.89 -66.76
N VAL A 25 -12.99 -33.19 -65.79
CA VAL A 25 -11.93 -34.19 -65.86
C VAL A 25 -12.51 -35.58 -65.99
N ALA A 26 -13.59 -35.89 -65.27
CA ALA A 26 -14.30 -37.17 -65.37
C ALA A 26 -14.99 -37.38 -66.73
N ALA A 27 -15.56 -36.32 -67.32
CA ALA A 27 -16.17 -36.33 -68.64
C ALA A 27 -15.20 -36.65 -69.78
N GLU A 28 -13.90 -36.27 -69.58
CA GLU A 28 -12.80 -36.56 -70.50
C GLU A 28 -12.18 -37.93 -70.28
N ASN A 29 -12.74 -38.79 -69.42
CA ASN A 29 -12.23 -40.10 -69.02
C ASN A 29 -10.75 -40.13 -68.61
N ARG A 30 -10.26 -39.02 -68.02
CA ARG A 30 -8.90 -38.90 -67.45
C ARG A 30 -8.95 -39.20 -65.98
N THR A 31 -7.92 -39.85 -65.47
CA THR A 31 -7.73 -40.07 -64.00
C THR A 31 -6.80 -39.13 -63.41
N ASP A 32 -5.97 -38.40 -64.20
CA ASP A 32 -4.98 -37.47 -63.72
C ASP A 32 -5.32 -35.99 -64.10
N LEU A 33 -5.19 -35.10 -63.20
CA LEU A 33 -5.35 -33.67 -63.39
C LEU A 33 -4.13 -33.07 -64.12
N THR A 34 -4.35 -32.13 -65.02
CA THR A 34 -3.28 -31.36 -65.58
C THR A 34 -2.68 -30.41 -64.54
N ASN A 35 -1.45 -29.95 -64.76
CA ASN A 35 -0.80 -29.02 -63.82
C ASN A 35 -1.62 -27.73 -63.54
N ASP A 36 -2.33 -27.23 -64.56
CA ASP A 36 -3.17 -26.02 -64.41
C ASP A 36 -4.48 -26.32 -63.67
N GLU A 37 -5.07 -27.51 -63.86
CA GLU A 37 -6.26 -27.97 -63.13
C GLU A 37 -5.93 -28.26 -61.64
N SER A 38 -4.79 -28.90 -61.38
CA SER A 38 -4.30 -29.14 -60.02
C SER A 38 -4.07 -27.85 -59.28
N ALA A 39 -3.40 -26.87 -59.91
CA ALA A 39 -3.19 -25.55 -59.29
C ALA A 39 -4.51 -24.82 -58.99
N LYS A 40 -5.53 -24.94 -59.84
CA LYS A 40 -6.86 -24.38 -59.58
C LYS A 40 -7.59 -25.10 -58.44
N VAL A 41 -7.55 -26.41 -58.38
CA VAL A 41 -8.15 -27.20 -57.30
C VAL A 41 -7.45 -26.88 -55.98
N ASP A 42 -6.13 -26.79 -55.94
CA ASP A 42 -5.38 -26.45 -54.74
C ASP A 42 -5.74 -25.04 -54.23
N ALA A 43 -5.89 -24.07 -55.14
CA ALA A 43 -6.30 -22.70 -54.77
C ALA A 43 -7.75 -22.68 -54.18
N LEU A 44 -8.67 -23.43 -54.79
CA LEU A 44 -10.06 -23.55 -54.32
C LEU A 44 -10.16 -24.29 -52.97
N VAL A 45 -9.30 -25.28 -52.72
CA VAL A 45 -9.20 -25.99 -51.45
C VAL A 45 -8.70 -25.06 -50.36
N GLU A 46 -7.67 -24.24 -50.60
CA GLU A 46 -7.16 -23.25 -49.64
C GLU A 46 -8.21 -22.17 -49.36
N GLU A 47 -8.92 -21.69 -50.40
CA GLU A 47 -10.02 -20.73 -50.20
C GLU A 47 -11.14 -21.32 -49.34
N SER A 48 -11.57 -22.57 -49.64
CA SER A 48 -12.58 -23.30 -48.86
C SER A 48 -12.16 -23.44 -47.40
N ARG A 49 -10.91 -23.85 -47.11
CA ARG A 49 -10.39 -23.96 -45.75
C ARG A 49 -10.40 -22.62 -45.01
N SER A 50 -10.02 -21.54 -45.70
CA SER A 50 -10.03 -20.21 -45.09
C SER A 50 -11.44 -19.74 -44.73
N LEU A 51 -12.42 -20.06 -45.60
CA LEU A 51 -13.84 -19.75 -45.40
C LEU A 51 -14.41 -20.58 -44.24
N ASP A 52 -14.11 -21.89 -44.19
CA ASP A 52 -14.57 -22.78 -43.12
C ASP A 52 -14.05 -22.30 -41.76
N SER A 53 -12.77 -21.90 -41.66
CA SER A 53 -12.21 -21.35 -40.40
C SER A 53 -12.86 -20.04 -39.96
N LYS A 54 -13.27 -19.19 -40.92
CA LYS A 54 -14.01 -17.93 -40.63
C LYS A 54 -15.45 -18.26 -40.19
N ILE A 55 -16.13 -19.18 -40.87
CA ILE A 55 -17.49 -19.59 -40.51
C ILE A 55 -17.54 -20.20 -39.13
N GLU A 56 -16.56 -21.06 -38.75
CA GLU A 56 -16.50 -21.61 -37.39
C GLU A 56 -16.33 -20.54 -36.33
N LYS A 57 -15.43 -19.56 -36.54
CA LYS A 57 -15.22 -18.47 -35.62
C LYS A 57 -16.49 -17.61 -35.43
N PHE A 58 -17.17 -17.27 -36.53
CA PHE A 58 -18.39 -16.47 -36.43
C PHE A 58 -19.57 -17.26 -35.86
N LYS A 59 -19.65 -18.57 -36.10
CA LYS A 59 -20.62 -19.47 -35.44
C LYS A 59 -20.38 -19.52 -33.94
N ALA A 60 -19.14 -19.74 -33.51
CA ALA A 60 -18.80 -19.80 -32.11
C ALA A 60 -19.10 -18.46 -31.39
N GLN A 61 -18.90 -17.33 -32.09
CA GLN A 61 -19.24 -16.03 -31.57
C GLN A 61 -20.76 -15.81 -31.48
N ALA A 62 -21.50 -16.20 -32.50
CA ALA A 62 -22.96 -16.11 -32.48
C ALA A 62 -23.59 -17.00 -31.39
N ASP A 63 -23.04 -18.20 -31.17
CA ASP A 63 -23.47 -19.10 -30.09
C ASP A 63 -23.14 -18.50 -28.68
N ALA A 64 -21.99 -17.84 -28.55
CA ALA A 64 -21.64 -17.14 -27.33
C ALA A 64 -22.58 -15.95 -27.07
N ASP A 65 -22.88 -15.16 -28.10
CA ASP A 65 -23.81 -14.01 -28.00
C ASP A 65 -25.25 -14.51 -27.71
N ALA A 66 -25.68 -15.62 -28.27
CA ALA A 66 -26.96 -16.24 -27.96
C ALA A 66 -27.04 -16.69 -26.49
N LYS A 67 -25.99 -17.33 -25.97
CA LYS A 67 -25.90 -17.68 -24.54
C LYS A 67 -25.94 -16.47 -23.64
N VAL A 68 -25.23 -15.39 -24.00
CA VAL A 68 -25.27 -14.12 -23.25
C VAL A 68 -26.66 -13.51 -23.31
N ALA A 69 -27.35 -13.56 -24.43
CA ALA A 69 -28.73 -13.09 -24.56
C ALA A 69 -29.70 -13.93 -23.71
N GLU A 70 -29.52 -15.26 -23.68
CA GLU A 70 -30.31 -16.16 -22.84
C GLU A 70 -30.09 -15.87 -21.33
N VAL A 71 -28.85 -15.69 -20.92
CA VAL A 71 -28.51 -15.29 -19.54
C VAL A 71 -29.11 -13.91 -19.21
N ARG A 72 -29.05 -12.95 -20.14
CA ARG A 72 -29.71 -11.63 -19.98
C ARG A 72 -31.21 -11.75 -19.89
N ALA A 73 -31.85 -12.59 -20.69
CA ALA A 73 -33.29 -12.85 -20.62
C ALA A 73 -33.67 -13.53 -19.30
N ALA A 74 -32.88 -14.52 -18.86
CA ALA A 74 -33.09 -15.17 -17.57
C ALA A 74 -32.89 -14.22 -16.37
N VAL A 75 -31.95 -13.29 -16.47
CA VAL A 75 -31.74 -12.22 -15.45
C VAL A 75 -32.84 -11.15 -15.54
N ALA A 76 -33.38 -10.88 -16.73
CA ALA A 76 -34.51 -9.96 -16.91
C ALA A 76 -35.84 -10.55 -16.42
N ASP A 77 -35.98 -11.88 -16.48
CA ASP A 77 -37.18 -12.59 -15.98
C ASP A 77 -37.16 -12.78 -14.45
N VAL A 78 -35.97 -12.59 -13.81
CA VAL A 78 -35.87 -12.27 -12.37
C VAL A 78 -36.18 -10.76 -12.19
N ALA A 79 -37.27 -10.31 -12.81
CA ALA A 79 -37.80 -9.01 -12.51
C ALA A 79 -38.27 -9.01 -11.06
N LEU A 80 -37.54 -8.28 -10.24
CA LEU A 80 -38.06 -7.76 -8.98
C LEU A 80 -39.53 -7.37 -9.18
N PRO A 81 -40.44 -7.84 -8.33
CA PRO A 81 -41.83 -7.45 -8.45
C PRO A 81 -41.86 -5.92 -8.49
N LYS A 82 -42.42 -5.36 -9.57
CA LYS A 82 -42.84 -3.96 -9.61
C LYS A 82 -43.97 -3.79 -8.62
N THR A 83 -43.62 -3.79 -7.35
CA THR A 83 -44.44 -3.20 -6.33
C THR A 83 -44.43 -1.70 -6.65
N THR A 84 -45.50 -1.18 -7.20
CA THR A 84 -45.91 0.19 -6.98
C THR A 84 -46.14 0.33 -5.48
N ALA A 85 -45.05 0.36 -4.73
CA ALA A 85 -45.08 0.74 -3.34
C ALA A 85 -45.37 2.23 -3.36
N THR A 86 -46.60 2.57 -3.12
CA THR A 86 -46.97 3.83 -2.46
C THR A 86 -46.15 3.79 -1.19
N THR A 87 -45.00 4.46 -1.17
CA THR A 87 -44.10 4.54 -0.03
C THR A 87 -44.85 5.31 1.04
N LYS A 88 -45.61 4.59 1.86
CA LYS A 88 -46.00 5.08 3.15
C LYS A 88 -44.67 5.17 3.88
N ILE A 89 -44.18 6.40 4.13
CA ILE A 89 -43.04 6.63 5.00
C ILE A 89 -43.48 6.17 6.39
N VAL A 90 -43.32 4.88 6.65
CA VAL A 90 -43.25 4.41 8.00
C VAL A 90 -41.84 4.80 8.42
N SER A 91 -41.71 5.76 9.32
CA SER A 91 -40.43 6.07 9.92
C SER A 91 -39.90 4.76 10.48
N GLU A 92 -38.89 4.18 9.86
CA GLU A 92 -38.21 3.02 10.40
C GLU A 92 -37.75 3.40 11.80
N ALA A 93 -38.05 2.56 12.76
CA ALA A 93 -37.64 2.77 14.14
C ALA A 93 -36.10 2.73 14.18
N ARG A 94 -35.48 3.89 14.22
CA ARG A 94 -34.04 4.00 14.42
C ARG A 94 -33.68 3.58 15.83
N THR A 95 -32.60 2.82 15.98
CA THR A 95 -32.15 2.32 17.29
C THR A 95 -31.89 3.47 18.27
N TYR A 96 -31.35 4.60 17.79
CA TYR A 96 -31.06 5.80 18.58
C TYR A 96 -31.90 6.98 18.08
N THR A 97 -33.02 7.20 18.72
CA THR A 97 -33.87 8.38 18.52
C THR A 97 -33.93 9.20 19.80
N PRO A 98 -34.23 10.51 19.75
CA PRO A 98 -34.41 11.33 20.96
C PRO A 98 -35.46 10.77 21.94
N GLU A 99 -36.39 9.95 21.44
CA GLU A 99 -37.48 9.35 22.21
C GLU A 99 -37.13 7.97 22.72
N SER A 100 -36.09 7.29 22.23
CA SER A 100 -35.74 5.91 22.57
C SER A 100 -35.12 5.76 23.97
N GLY A 101 -34.73 6.87 24.61
CA GLY A 101 -34.07 6.87 25.92
C GLY A 101 -32.67 6.18 25.94
N ALA A 102 -32.26 5.59 24.82
CA ALA A 102 -30.95 4.95 24.68
C ALA A 102 -29.96 5.95 24.06
N SER A 103 -28.81 6.14 24.71
CA SER A 103 -27.72 6.96 24.20
C SER A 103 -26.68 6.08 23.56
N PHE A 104 -26.30 6.37 22.30
CA PHE A 104 -25.24 5.70 21.57
C PHE A 104 -23.91 5.64 22.36
N ILE A 105 -23.56 6.76 23.02
CA ILE A 105 -22.34 6.87 23.82
C ILE A 105 -22.41 6.04 25.09
N ALA A 106 -23.59 6.01 25.76
CA ALA A 106 -23.78 5.18 26.93
C ALA A 106 -23.72 3.68 26.58
N ASP A 107 -24.28 3.29 25.43
CA ASP A 107 -24.23 1.92 24.96
C ASP A 107 -22.81 1.53 24.49
N ALA A 108 -22.06 2.41 23.84
CA ALA A 108 -20.66 2.18 23.51
C ALA A 108 -19.81 1.97 24.77
N TYR A 109 -20.03 2.77 25.80
CA TYR A 109 -19.36 2.63 27.09
C TYR A 109 -19.76 1.31 27.80
N ASN A 110 -21.05 1.00 27.88
CA ASN A 110 -21.54 -0.22 28.55
C ASN A 110 -21.11 -1.49 27.81
N ALA A 111 -21.09 -1.47 26.47
CA ALA A 111 -20.60 -2.57 25.66
C ALA A 111 -19.10 -2.84 25.87
N GLN A 112 -18.29 -1.77 25.97
CA GLN A 112 -16.83 -1.88 26.00
C GLN A 112 -16.31 -2.13 27.42
N PHE A 113 -16.89 -1.49 28.45
CA PHE A 113 -16.37 -1.53 29.82
C PHE A 113 -17.19 -2.40 30.77
N LYS A 114 -18.46 -2.65 30.49
CA LYS A 114 -19.33 -3.48 31.34
C LYS A 114 -19.75 -4.80 30.68
N GLY A 115 -19.39 -5.01 29.40
CA GLY A 115 -19.76 -6.23 28.71
C GLY A 115 -21.28 -6.42 28.51
N ASP A 116 -22.04 -5.31 28.49
CA ASP A 116 -23.48 -5.35 28.34
C ASP A 116 -23.88 -5.80 26.93
N PHE A 117 -24.43 -7.01 26.87
CA PHE A 117 -24.83 -7.66 25.63
C PHE A 117 -25.96 -6.89 24.91
N SER A 118 -26.84 -6.26 25.67
CA SER A 118 -27.96 -5.49 25.13
C SER A 118 -27.50 -4.21 24.47
N ALA A 119 -26.44 -3.57 24.98
CA ALA A 119 -25.77 -2.42 24.39
C ALA A 119 -25.03 -2.81 23.11
N GLN A 120 -24.33 -3.95 23.08
CA GLN A 120 -23.68 -4.47 21.88
C GLN A 120 -24.68 -4.78 20.76
N GLU A 121 -25.84 -5.34 21.10
CA GLU A 121 -26.90 -5.64 20.14
C GLU A 121 -27.47 -4.36 19.54
N ARG A 122 -27.73 -3.32 20.35
CA ARG A 122 -28.20 -2.02 19.84
C ARG A 122 -27.17 -1.34 18.94
N LEU A 123 -25.88 -1.39 19.28
CA LEU A 123 -24.80 -0.86 18.43
C LEU A 123 -24.71 -1.61 17.11
N SER A 124 -24.80 -2.95 17.12
CA SER A 124 -24.74 -3.74 15.89
C SER A 124 -25.96 -3.51 14.99
N ARG A 125 -27.12 -3.26 15.58
CA ARG A 125 -28.36 -2.90 14.87
C ARG A 125 -28.21 -1.54 14.22
N HIS A 126 -27.72 -0.54 14.95
CA HIS A 126 -27.45 0.80 14.41
C HIS A 126 -26.47 0.79 13.25
N MET A 127 -25.37 0.02 13.33
CA MET A 127 -24.44 -0.14 12.21
C MET A 127 -25.10 -0.76 10.97
N LYS A 128 -26.02 -1.71 11.17
CA LYS A 128 -26.80 -2.28 10.05
C LYS A 128 -27.77 -1.26 9.46
N GLU A 129 -28.47 -0.50 10.28
CA GLU A 129 -29.35 0.59 9.86
C GLU A 129 -28.60 1.63 9.03
N GLU A 130 -27.42 2.09 9.50
CA GLU A 130 -26.57 3.02 8.79
C GLU A 130 -26.05 2.46 7.44
N SER A 131 -25.76 1.17 7.39
CA SER A 131 -25.31 0.52 6.15
C SER A 131 -26.41 0.39 5.10
N VAL A 132 -27.67 0.28 5.52
CA VAL A 132 -28.86 0.21 4.65
C VAL A 132 -29.26 1.60 4.14
N GLU A 133 -29.21 2.64 5.00
CA GLU A 133 -29.52 4.02 4.61
C GLU A 133 -28.57 4.56 3.51
N ARG A 134 -27.33 4.12 3.47
CA ARG A 134 -26.38 4.49 2.40
C ARG A 134 -26.75 3.95 1.01
N ARG A 135 -27.75 3.06 0.92
CA ARG A 135 -28.09 2.37 -0.34
C ARG A 135 -29.30 2.92 -1.09
N ASP A 136 -30.22 3.66 -0.47
CA ASP A 136 -31.56 3.75 -1.05
C ASP A 136 -32.19 5.15 -1.19
N VAL A 137 -31.48 6.25 -1.01
CA VAL A 137 -32.01 7.58 -1.24
C VAL A 137 -31.36 8.27 -2.44
N GLY A 138 -32.04 8.21 -3.58
CA GLY A 138 -31.66 8.96 -4.77
C GLY A 138 -31.83 10.47 -4.53
N THR A 139 -30.75 11.23 -4.73
CA THR A 139 -30.64 12.69 -4.54
C THR A 139 -31.56 13.53 -5.42
N ALA A 140 -32.31 12.93 -6.37
CA ALA A 140 -33.16 13.63 -7.30
C ALA A 140 -34.47 14.12 -6.69
N ASN A 141 -34.94 13.60 -5.56
CA ASN A 141 -36.28 13.87 -5.01
C ASN A 141 -36.34 14.87 -3.84
N PHE A 142 -35.17 15.30 -3.31
CA PHE A 142 -35.12 16.22 -2.16
C PHE A 142 -34.09 17.33 -2.31
N SER A 143 -33.99 17.95 -3.44
CA SER A 143 -33.00 19.00 -3.76
C SER A 143 -33.05 20.24 -2.84
N GLY A 144 -34.06 20.39 -1.99
CA GLY A 144 -34.18 21.51 -1.05
C GLY A 144 -33.91 21.17 0.42
N LEU A 145 -33.81 19.90 0.77
CA LEU A 145 -33.66 19.44 2.18
C LEU A 145 -32.35 18.67 2.44
N VAL A 146 -31.63 18.34 1.40
CA VAL A 146 -30.35 17.63 1.54
C VAL A 146 -29.26 18.69 1.64
N ILE A 147 -28.70 18.85 2.84
CA ILE A 147 -27.32 19.37 2.96
C ILE A 147 -26.51 18.42 2.09
N PRO A 148 -25.89 18.92 1.01
CA PRO A 148 -25.31 18.01 0.03
C PRO A 148 -24.27 17.14 0.69
N GLN A 149 -24.55 15.84 0.82
CA GLN A 149 -23.62 14.84 1.35
C GLN A 149 -22.28 14.82 0.60
N TYR A 150 -22.29 15.26 -0.68
CA TYR A 150 -21.06 15.44 -1.44
C TYR A 150 -20.09 16.47 -0.82
N LEU A 151 -20.56 17.40 0.01
CA LEU A 151 -19.68 18.32 0.73
C LEU A 151 -18.98 17.63 1.92
N VAL A 152 -19.60 16.58 2.49
CA VAL A 152 -18.96 15.76 3.54
C VAL A 152 -17.97 14.77 2.91
N ASP A 153 -18.35 14.17 1.77
CA ASP A 153 -17.47 13.28 1.01
C ASP A 153 -16.29 14.03 0.36
N LEU A 154 -16.48 15.32 0.06
CA LEU A 154 -15.42 16.21 -0.43
C LEU A 154 -14.63 16.91 0.68
N ALA A 155 -14.96 16.69 1.97
CA ALA A 155 -14.15 17.21 3.07
C ALA A 155 -12.73 16.61 3.01
N ALA A 156 -11.78 17.44 2.63
CA ALA A 156 -10.39 17.03 2.54
C ALA A 156 -9.79 16.92 3.95
N PRO A 157 -9.42 15.74 4.42
CA PRO A 157 -8.71 15.60 5.70
C PRO A 157 -7.35 16.28 5.61
N TYR A 158 -6.84 16.73 6.73
CA TYR A 158 -5.50 17.30 6.80
C TYR A 158 -4.46 16.30 6.29
N ALA A 159 -3.62 16.74 5.35
CA ALA A 159 -2.58 15.89 4.78
C ALA A 159 -1.46 15.68 5.81
N ARG A 160 -1.13 14.43 6.08
CA ARG A 160 -0.05 14.03 7.00
C ARG A 160 0.88 13.04 6.30
N ALA A 161 2.12 13.01 6.76
CA ALA A 161 3.17 12.16 6.18
C ALA A 161 2.91 10.65 6.31
N GLY A 162 2.01 10.22 7.20
CA GLY A 162 1.79 8.79 7.44
C GLY A 162 2.95 8.12 8.16
N ARG A 163 3.19 6.83 7.89
CA ARG A 163 4.27 6.04 8.51
C ARG A 163 5.01 5.12 7.52
N PRO A 164 5.60 5.65 6.47
CA PRO A 164 6.25 4.85 5.43
C PRO A 164 7.41 4.00 5.97
N THR A 165 8.25 4.56 6.84
CA THR A 165 9.38 3.82 7.42
C THR A 165 8.91 2.65 8.27
N ALA A 166 7.89 2.85 9.12
CA ALA A 166 7.30 1.78 9.91
C ALA A 166 6.66 0.69 9.05
N ASP A 167 6.10 1.03 7.90
CA ASP A 167 5.38 0.07 7.06
C ASP A 167 6.27 -0.73 6.12
N PHE A 168 7.31 -0.13 5.57
CA PHE A 168 8.13 -0.74 4.52
C PHE A 168 9.55 -1.11 4.95
N ALA A 169 10.11 -0.43 5.94
CA ALA A 169 11.51 -0.59 6.31
C ALA A 169 11.74 -1.20 7.70
N THR A 170 10.69 -1.70 8.38
CA THR A 170 10.80 -2.34 9.69
C THR A 170 10.25 -3.76 9.73
N SER A 171 10.78 -4.57 10.66
CA SER A 171 10.22 -5.87 11.02
C SER A 171 9.18 -5.68 12.14
N LYS A 172 7.92 -5.99 11.84
CA LYS A 172 6.78 -5.76 12.75
C LYS A 172 6.56 -6.94 13.67
N HIS A 173 6.40 -6.65 14.95
CA HIS A 173 6.13 -7.63 16.00
C HIS A 173 4.95 -7.16 16.86
N THR A 174 4.20 -8.12 17.40
CA THR A 174 3.17 -7.82 18.37
C THR A 174 3.80 -7.62 19.75
N LEU A 175 3.40 -6.56 20.44
CA LEU A 175 3.83 -6.27 21.80
C LEU A 175 3.29 -7.34 22.76
N PRO A 176 4.07 -7.83 23.73
CA PRO A 176 3.56 -8.70 24.80
C PRO A 176 2.39 -8.05 25.54
N ALA A 177 1.46 -8.87 26.04
CA ALA A 177 0.25 -8.38 26.72
C ALA A 177 0.53 -7.62 28.02
N ALA A 178 1.69 -7.81 28.64
CA ALA A 178 2.11 -7.16 29.87
C ALA A 178 3.60 -6.80 29.84
N GLY A 179 3.96 -5.76 30.57
CA GLY A 179 5.31 -5.24 30.68
C GLY A 179 5.54 -3.96 29.89
N MET A 180 6.41 -3.09 30.41
CA MET A 180 6.80 -1.82 29.78
C MET A 180 8.24 -1.89 29.25
N THR A 181 8.83 -3.08 29.24
CA THR A 181 10.18 -3.31 28.72
C THR A 181 10.24 -4.64 27.97
N ILE A 182 11.04 -4.67 26.91
CA ILE A 182 11.33 -5.86 26.12
C ILE A 182 12.83 -6.13 26.29
N ASN A 183 13.17 -7.33 26.69
CA ASN A 183 14.54 -7.73 26.91
C ASN A 183 14.98 -8.72 25.83
N ILE A 184 16.08 -8.41 25.16
CA ILE A 184 16.67 -9.25 24.12
C ILE A 184 18.13 -9.53 24.51
N SER A 185 18.53 -10.81 24.52
CA SER A 185 19.93 -11.17 24.64
C SER A 185 20.66 -10.86 23.34
N ARG A 186 21.79 -10.17 23.42
CA ARG A 186 22.67 -9.88 22.30
C ARG A 186 24.06 -10.45 22.59
N MET A 187 24.49 -11.39 21.77
CA MET A 187 25.85 -11.94 21.88
C MET A 187 26.86 -10.82 21.54
N THR A 188 27.81 -10.58 22.43
CA THR A 188 28.87 -9.58 22.29
C THR A 188 30.21 -10.20 21.96
N THR A 189 30.44 -11.43 22.42
CA THR A 189 31.63 -12.22 22.09
C THR A 189 31.21 -13.54 21.47
N GLY A 190 31.68 -13.81 20.26
CA GLY A 190 31.43 -15.08 19.56
C GLY A 190 32.44 -16.17 19.98
N THR A 191 32.10 -17.40 19.62
CA THR A 191 33.07 -18.53 19.73
C THR A 191 34.15 -18.39 18.66
N SER A 192 35.37 -18.82 18.95
CA SER A 192 36.45 -18.87 17.98
C SER A 192 36.66 -20.29 17.46
N ALA A 193 37.11 -20.39 16.22
CA ALA A 193 37.64 -21.59 15.63
C ALA A 193 38.97 -21.24 14.94
N ASP A 194 39.97 -22.02 15.15
CA ASP A 194 41.27 -21.79 14.55
C ASP A 194 41.85 -23.13 14.02
N VAL A 195 42.82 -23.01 13.16
CA VAL A 195 43.51 -24.19 12.60
C VAL A 195 44.41 -24.82 13.67
N GLN A 196 44.26 -26.11 13.88
CA GLN A 196 45.14 -26.84 14.77
C GLN A 196 46.57 -26.85 14.20
N ALA A 197 47.54 -26.30 14.95
CA ALA A 197 48.92 -26.13 14.47
C ALA A 197 49.66 -27.44 14.22
N SER A 198 49.33 -28.49 14.98
CA SER A 198 49.86 -29.82 14.82
C SER A 198 48.92 -30.86 15.44
N GLU A 199 49.10 -32.13 15.10
CA GLU A 199 48.34 -33.24 15.68
C GLU A 199 48.46 -33.23 17.21
N ASN A 200 47.31 -33.36 17.92
CA ASN A 200 47.19 -33.30 19.39
C ASN A 200 47.54 -31.96 20.06
N SER A 201 47.67 -30.85 19.31
CA SER A 201 47.75 -29.52 19.94
C SER A 201 46.39 -29.07 20.47
N PRO A 202 46.37 -28.21 21.50
CA PRO A 202 45.10 -27.67 22.01
C PRO A 202 44.30 -26.98 20.92
N VAL A 203 42.96 -27.17 20.91
CA VAL A 203 42.06 -26.45 20.05
C VAL A 203 41.77 -25.06 20.62
N SER A 204 41.40 -24.13 19.75
CA SER A 204 41.00 -22.76 20.15
C SER A 204 39.76 -22.82 21.04
N GLU A 205 39.82 -22.14 22.17
CA GLU A 205 38.71 -21.99 23.10
C GLU A 205 38.42 -20.48 23.31
N THR A 206 37.18 -20.09 23.24
CA THR A 206 36.73 -18.72 23.56
C THR A 206 35.43 -18.81 24.31
N ASN A 207 35.32 -18.11 25.43
CA ASN A 207 34.06 -17.98 26.16
C ASN A 207 33.15 -17.03 25.42
N ALA A 208 32.00 -17.53 24.97
CA ALA A 208 30.95 -16.69 24.42
C ALA A 208 30.32 -15.88 25.55
N ASP A 209 30.05 -14.61 25.28
CA ASP A 209 29.39 -13.69 26.23
C ASP A 209 28.23 -12.96 25.58
N ASP A 210 27.21 -12.61 26.37
CA ASP A 210 26.06 -11.87 25.92
C ASP A 210 25.80 -10.63 26.78
N THR A 211 25.05 -9.71 26.22
CA THR A 211 24.56 -8.50 26.91
C THR A 211 23.06 -8.39 26.76
N LEU A 212 22.39 -8.02 27.85
CA LEU A 212 20.96 -7.76 27.84
C LEU A 212 20.66 -6.41 27.19
N LEU A 213 19.97 -6.42 26.05
CA LEU A 213 19.43 -5.23 25.44
C LEU A 213 18.01 -5.00 25.98
N THR A 214 17.81 -3.93 26.73
CA THR A 214 16.50 -3.52 27.26
C THR A 214 15.90 -2.44 26.37
N ILE A 215 14.69 -2.66 25.91
CA ILE A 215 13.95 -1.75 25.02
C ILE A 215 12.71 -1.30 25.78
N ASP A 216 12.56 -0.01 25.95
CA ASP A 216 11.41 0.57 26.64
C ASP A 216 10.20 0.68 25.74
N VAL A 217 9.04 0.24 26.23
CA VAL A 217 7.74 0.49 25.63
C VAL A 217 7.30 1.90 25.96
N ARG A 218 6.95 2.68 24.93
CA ARG A 218 6.53 4.08 25.08
C ARG A 218 5.09 4.24 24.63
N THR A 219 4.43 5.22 25.24
CA THR A 219 3.04 5.58 24.90
C THR A 219 3.04 6.81 24.03
N ILE A 220 2.42 6.70 22.86
CA ILE A 220 2.11 7.86 22.02
C ILE A 220 0.61 8.12 22.20
N ALA A 221 0.24 9.34 22.53
CA ALA A 221 -1.14 9.73 22.74
C ALA A 221 -1.41 11.13 22.20
N GLY A 222 -2.64 11.34 21.73
CA GLY A 222 -3.17 12.62 21.31
C GLY A 222 -4.58 12.81 21.84
N GLN A 223 -4.96 14.04 22.14
CA GLN A 223 -6.33 14.37 22.56
C GLN A 223 -6.86 15.58 21.83
N GLN A 224 -8.18 15.61 21.66
CA GLN A 224 -8.93 16.72 21.08
C GLN A 224 -10.22 16.92 21.87
N ASP A 225 -10.50 18.16 22.27
CA ASP A 225 -11.75 18.53 22.89
C ASP A 225 -12.74 18.96 21.80
N LEU A 226 -13.93 18.39 21.82
CA LEU A 226 -15.03 18.65 20.89
C LEU A 226 -16.22 19.24 21.63
N SER A 227 -16.83 20.28 21.08
CA SER A 227 -18.11 20.77 21.59
C SER A 227 -19.21 19.74 21.36
N LYS A 228 -20.01 19.47 22.38
CA LYS A 228 -21.18 18.58 22.26
C LYS A 228 -22.18 19.07 21.19
N GLN A 229 -22.30 20.38 21.03
CA GLN A 229 -23.14 20.96 19.97
C GLN A 229 -22.64 20.58 18.57
N VAL A 230 -21.33 20.51 18.34
CA VAL A 230 -20.74 20.11 17.07
C VAL A 230 -20.97 18.62 16.81
N ILE A 231 -20.90 17.79 17.83
CA ILE A 231 -21.16 16.35 17.72
C ILE A 231 -22.64 16.07 17.43
N GLU A 232 -23.57 16.77 18.10
CA GLU A 232 -25.01 16.57 17.96
C GLU A 232 -25.59 17.17 16.68
N ARG A 233 -25.03 18.28 16.17
CA ARG A 233 -25.53 19.01 15.02
C ARG A 233 -24.64 18.95 13.79
N GLY A 234 -23.38 18.53 13.94
CA GLY A 234 -22.45 18.34 12.83
C GLY A 234 -22.49 16.90 12.35
N THR A 235 -22.72 16.69 11.06
CA THR A 235 -22.73 15.33 10.49
C THR A 235 -21.30 14.81 10.32
N GLY A 236 -20.91 13.77 11.08
CA GLY A 236 -19.65 13.04 10.90
C GLY A 236 -18.38 13.74 11.39
N VAL A 237 -18.49 14.83 12.16
CA VAL A 237 -17.32 15.60 12.65
C VAL A 237 -16.49 14.78 13.64
N ASP A 238 -17.13 13.98 14.47
CA ASP A 238 -16.49 13.07 15.44
C ASP A 238 -15.61 12.02 14.74
N ALA A 239 -16.13 11.35 13.72
CA ALA A 239 -15.37 10.38 12.92
C ALA A 239 -14.18 11.03 12.19
N PHE A 240 -14.37 12.24 11.68
CA PHE A 240 -13.32 13.01 11.00
C PHE A 240 -12.17 13.36 11.96
N VAL A 241 -12.49 13.84 13.16
CA VAL A 241 -11.49 14.20 14.18
C VAL A 241 -10.74 12.96 14.68
N VAL A 242 -11.43 11.86 14.95
CA VAL A 242 -10.80 10.61 15.37
C VAL A 242 -9.86 10.09 14.28
N GLN A 243 -10.27 10.13 13.01
CA GLN A 243 -9.38 9.74 11.90
C GLN A 243 -8.14 10.64 11.79
N ASP A 244 -8.29 11.96 12.00
CA ASP A 244 -7.14 12.86 11.98
C ASP A 244 -6.19 12.60 13.16
N LEU A 245 -6.71 12.32 14.37
CA LEU A 245 -5.92 11.90 15.50
C LEU A 245 -5.16 10.60 15.26
N ILE A 246 -5.81 9.61 14.62
CA ILE A 246 -5.14 8.35 14.22
C ILE A 246 -4.01 8.61 13.24
N ARG A 247 -4.24 9.46 12.23
CA ARG A 247 -3.18 9.86 11.29
C ARG A 247 -2.05 10.62 11.97
N ALA A 248 -2.37 11.50 12.94
CA ALA A 248 -1.38 12.19 13.76
C ALA A 248 -0.53 11.21 14.58
N TYR A 249 -1.16 10.21 15.17
CA TYR A 249 -0.49 9.12 15.88
C TYR A 249 0.50 8.39 14.95
N HIS A 250 0.08 7.99 13.77
CA HIS A 250 0.94 7.29 12.80
C HIS A 250 2.13 8.14 12.36
N THR A 251 1.92 9.40 12.04
CA THR A 251 3.01 10.33 11.70
C THR A 251 3.97 10.51 12.87
N LYS A 252 3.45 10.61 14.11
CA LYS A 252 4.30 10.76 15.30
C LYS A 252 5.09 9.48 15.59
N LEU A 253 4.49 8.30 15.40
CA LEU A 253 5.19 7.02 15.56
C LEU A 253 6.39 6.93 14.60
N ASP A 254 6.17 7.23 13.34
CA ASP A 254 7.22 7.16 12.32
C ASP A 254 8.33 8.18 12.56
N ASN A 255 7.96 9.40 12.95
CA ASN A 255 8.93 10.41 13.38
C ASN A 255 9.75 9.94 14.60
N GLN A 256 9.14 9.21 15.55
CA GLN A 256 9.87 8.65 16.68
C GLN A 256 10.82 7.53 16.28
N ILE A 257 10.44 6.68 15.32
CA ILE A 257 11.31 5.62 14.77
C ILE A 257 12.55 6.22 14.11
N LEU A 258 12.41 7.33 13.41
CA LEU A 258 13.52 8.01 12.74
C LEU A 258 14.32 8.89 13.72
N ASN A 259 13.66 9.83 14.40
CA ASN A 259 14.29 10.98 15.06
C ASN A 259 14.22 10.95 16.59
N GLY A 260 13.57 9.94 17.19
CA GLY A 260 13.40 9.88 18.65
C GLY A 260 14.71 9.90 19.39
N THR A 261 14.78 10.63 20.50
CA THR A 261 16.01 10.81 21.28
C THR A 261 16.26 9.72 22.32
N GLY A 262 15.26 8.89 22.62
CA GLY A 262 15.30 7.93 23.73
C GLY A 262 15.13 8.55 25.12
N LEU A 263 15.06 9.88 25.20
CA LEU A 263 14.92 10.64 26.45
C LEU A 263 13.49 11.21 26.60
N SER A 264 13.13 11.59 27.82
CA SER A 264 11.84 12.24 28.10
C SER A 264 10.61 11.48 27.57
N GLY A 265 10.62 10.16 27.66
CA GLY A 265 9.50 9.31 27.20
C GLY A 265 9.48 9.06 25.69
N GLN A 266 10.46 9.53 24.94
CA GLN A 266 10.59 9.25 23.51
C GLN A 266 11.17 7.84 23.26
N ILE A 267 10.87 7.29 22.10
CA ILE A 267 11.51 6.08 21.58
C ILE A 267 12.94 6.43 21.17
N LEU A 268 13.87 5.50 21.28
CA LEU A 268 15.21 5.69 20.72
C LEU A 268 15.16 5.41 19.21
N GLY A 269 15.19 6.48 18.44
CA GLY A 269 15.08 6.44 16.98
C GLY A 269 16.40 6.14 16.29
N LEU A 270 16.29 5.85 15.00
CA LEU A 270 17.42 5.44 14.15
C LEU A 270 18.56 6.47 14.14
N THR A 271 18.22 7.77 14.02
CA THR A 271 19.23 8.86 14.01
C THR A 271 20.11 8.86 15.25
N ASN A 272 19.54 8.56 16.42
CA ASN A 272 20.20 8.65 17.72
C ASN A 272 20.66 7.29 18.27
N GLN A 273 20.48 6.20 17.52
CA GLN A 273 20.88 4.87 17.94
C GLN A 273 22.42 4.78 18.02
N PRO A 274 23.00 4.47 19.19
CA PRO A 274 24.44 4.28 19.31
C PRO A 274 24.93 3.11 18.47
N GLY A 275 26.06 3.30 17.79
CA GLY A 275 26.74 2.23 17.05
C GLY A 275 26.23 2.02 15.62
N ILE A 276 25.34 2.85 15.11
CA ILE A 276 25.04 2.85 13.67
C ILE A 276 26.24 3.40 12.90
N ASN A 277 26.41 2.91 11.68
CA ASN A 277 27.44 3.44 10.79
C ASN A 277 27.09 4.88 10.38
N THR A 278 28.08 5.75 10.31
CA THR A 278 27.88 7.15 9.91
C THR A 278 28.83 7.50 8.77
N VAL A 279 28.28 7.87 7.64
CA VAL A 279 29.02 8.39 6.49
C VAL A 279 28.88 9.90 6.48
N THR A 280 29.97 10.61 6.62
CA THR A 280 29.98 12.06 6.55
C THR A 280 30.10 12.49 5.09
N TYR A 281 29.13 13.30 4.63
CA TYR A 281 29.18 13.96 3.34
C TYR A 281 29.30 15.45 3.54
N THR A 282 30.52 15.97 3.42
CA THR A 282 30.82 17.40 3.53
C THR A 282 31.22 17.93 2.16
N SER A 283 30.46 18.92 1.65
CA SER A 283 30.76 19.61 0.41
C SER A 283 30.29 21.06 0.49
N ALA A 284 31.07 21.98 -0.04
CA ALA A 284 30.67 23.39 -0.19
C ALA A 284 29.82 23.61 -1.45
N ALA A 285 29.93 22.72 -2.44
CA ALA A 285 29.15 22.70 -3.67
C ALA A 285 28.67 21.26 -3.91
N PRO A 286 27.55 20.85 -3.28
CA PRO A 286 27.07 19.49 -3.35
C PRO A 286 26.75 19.07 -4.80
N SER A 287 27.32 17.95 -5.22
CA SER A 287 27.05 17.34 -6.52
C SER A 287 26.58 15.90 -6.37
N ILE A 288 25.97 15.38 -7.43
CA ILE A 288 25.57 13.98 -7.44
C ILE A 288 26.77 13.06 -7.56
N GLU A 289 27.83 13.51 -8.24
CA GLU A 289 29.07 12.79 -8.41
C GLU A 289 29.76 12.55 -7.07
N ASP A 290 29.70 13.52 -6.14
CA ASP A 290 30.24 13.41 -4.78
C ASP A 290 29.33 12.58 -3.86
N LEU A 291 28.02 12.59 -4.09
CA LEU A 291 27.08 11.80 -3.29
C LEU A 291 27.17 10.29 -3.60
N TRP A 292 27.41 9.92 -4.85
CA TRP A 292 27.41 8.52 -5.27
C TRP A 292 28.41 7.64 -4.51
N PRO A 293 29.69 8.04 -4.33
CA PRO A 293 30.63 7.29 -3.48
C PRO A 293 30.17 7.14 -2.03
N LYS A 294 29.45 8.13 -1.48
CA LYS A 294 28.94 8.08 -0.10
C LYS A 294 27.81 7.07 0.05
N LEU A 295 26.97 6.91 -0.97
CA LEU A 295 25.97 5.85 -1.01
C LEU A 295 26.64 4.48 -1.07
N ALA A 296 27.65 4.31 -1.90
CA ALA A 296 28.42 3.07 -1.99
C ALA A 296 29.14 2.74 -0.66
N ASP A 297 29.68 3.76 0.03
CA ASP A 297 30.32 3.60 1.34
C ASP A 297 29.29 3.17 2.41
N ALA A 298 28.12 3.78 2.47
CA ALA A 298 27.06 3.39 3.38
C ALA A 298 26.61 1.93 3.16
N TYR A 299 26.51 1.51 1.91
CA TYR A 299 26.17 0.14 1.53
C TYR A 299 27.26 -0.85 2.01
N GLN A 300 28.53 -0.55 1.71
CA GLN A 300 29.68 -1.39 2.07
C GLN A 300 29.85 -1.53 3.57
N GLN A 301 29.65 -0.45 4.36
CA GLN A 301 29.79 -0.48 5.82
C GLN A 301 28.86 -1.50 6.49
N ILE A 302 27.64 -1.67 5.98
CA ILE A 302 26.71 -2.69 6.48
C ILE A 302 27.24 -4.09 6.17
N GLN A 303 27.67 -4.32 4.92
CA GLN A 303 28.16 -5.65 4.53
C GLN A 303 29.42 -6.07 5.30
N THR A 304 30.32 -5.14 5.57
CA THR A 304 31.55 -5.43 6.30
C THR A 304 31.36 -5.46 7.81
N GLY A 305 30.42 -4.66 8.34
CA GLY A 305 30.20 -4.55 9.78
C GLY A 305 29.38 -5.71 10.37
N VAL A 306 28.37 -6.16 9.66
CA VAL A 306 27.45 -7.21 10.15
C VAL A 306 27.31 -8.39 9.19
N PHE A 307 27.99 -8.39 8.05
CA PHE A 307 27.97 -9.45 7.04
C PHE A 307 26.57 -9.74 6.49
N MET A 308 25.71 -8.68 6.46
CA MET A 308 24.36 -8.74 5.93
C MET A 308 24.22 -7.81 4.72
N ASN A 309 23.30 -8.14 3.82
CA ASN A 309 22.96 -7.24 2.72
C ASN A 309 21.92 -6.22 3.20
N PRO A 310 22.11 -4.93 2.93
CA PRO A 310 21.07 -3.94 3.14
C PRO A 310 19.86 -4.24 2.25
N THR A 311 18.68 -3.78 2.66
CA THR A 311 17.42 -4.09 1.98
C THR A 311 16.70 -2.85 1.44
N HIS A 312 16.85 -1.70 2.09
CA HIS A 312 16.12 -0.48 1.73
C HIS A 312 16.98 0.77 1.90
N TRP A 313 16.68 1.76 1.06
CA TRP A 313 17.06 3.15 1.29
C TRP A 313 15.87 3.90 1.87
N ILE A 314 16.11 4.78 2.85
CA ILE A 314 15.10 5.67 3.41
C ILE A 314 15.61 7.10 3.19
N MET A 315 14.79 7.96 2.58
CA MET A 315 15.15 9.34 2.33
C MET A 315 13.93 10.25 2.22
N HIS A 316 14.13 11.55 2.41
CA HIS A 316 13.08 12.53 2.22
C HIS A 316 12.69 12.64 0.73
N PRO A 317 11.40 12.86 0.39
CA PRO A 317 10.95 12.98 -1.01
C PRO A 317 11.71 14.03 -1.81
N ARG A 318 12.13 15.14 -1.19
CA ARG A 318 12.94 16.18 -1.88
C ARG A 318 14.30 15.65 -2.35
N ARG A 319 14.88 14.69 -1.61
CA ARG A 319 16.15 14.06 -1.99
C ARG A 319 15.97 13.07 -3.13
N LEU A 320 14.90 12.30 -3.13
CA LEU A 320 14.56 11.47 -4.29
C LEU A 320 14.34 12.34 -5.53
N ALA A 321 13.61 13.45 -5.42
CA ALA A 321 13.41 14.37 -6.53
C ALA A 321 14.74 14.92 -7.10
N TYR A 322 15.70 15.25 -6.21
CA TYR A 322 17.04 15.63 -6.61
C TYR A 322 17.78 14.53 -7.39
N LEU A 323 17.68 13.27 -6.92
CA LEU A 323 18.27 12.14 -7.64
C LEU A 323 17.62 11.92 -9.01
N LEU A 324 16.29 12.09 -9.10
CA LEU A 324 15.56 11.96 -10.37
C LEU A 324 15.87 13.09 -11.37
N ALA A 325 16.09 14.31 -10.87
CA ALA A 325 16.46 15.46 -11.70
C ALA A 325 17.91 15.38 -12.20
N ALA A 326 18.72 14.51 -11.60
CA ALA A 326 20.12 14.39 -11.94
C ALA A 326 20.33 13.72 -13.29
N VAL A 327 21.17 14.34 -14.10
CA VAL A 327 21.53 13.90 -15.44
C VAL A 327 23.05 13.82 -15.58
N ASP A 328 23.52 12.94 -16.44
CA ASP A 328 24.92 12.90 -16.83
C ASP A 328 25.30 14.06 -17.76
N SER A 329 26.57 14.15 -18.14
CA SER A 329 27.07 15.13 -19.08
C SER A 329 26.39 15.09 -20.47
N SER A 330 25.74 13.96 -20.79
CA SER A 330 24.96 13.75 -22.02
C SER A 330 23.46 13.98 -21.81
N LYS A 331 23.03 14.57 -20.66
CA LYS A 331 21.65 14.83 -20.28
C LYS A 331 20.79 13.56 -20.16
N ARG A 332 21.39 12.43 -19.78
CA ARG A 332 20.66 11.20 -19.51
C ARG A 332 20.34 11.13 -18.03
N PRO A 333 19.12 10.74 -17.63
CA PRO A 333 18.78 10.58 -16.22
C PRO A 333 19.63 9.47 -15.57
N LEU A 334 20.17 9.76 -14.38
CA LEU A 334 21.01 8.82 -13.61
C LEU A 334 20.15 7.78 -12.85
N VAL A 335 18.93 8.15 -12.48
CA VAL A 335 17.98 7.23 -11.86
C VAL A 335 16.88 6.90 -12.88
N VAL A 336 16.82 5.66 -13.30
CA VAL A 336 15.82 5.19 -14.27
C VAL A 336 14.77 4.39 -13.50
N PRO A 337 13.47 4.65 -13.71
CA PRO A 337 12.40 3.81 -13.15
C PRO A 337 12.61 2.35 -13.59
N THR A 338 12.42 1.42 -12.67
CA THR A 338 12.48 -0.01 -12.97
C THR A 338 11.31 -0.37 -13.88
N ALA A 339 11.53 -0.34 -15.18
CA ALA A 339 10.54 -0.77 -16.15
C ALA A 339 11.17 -1.78 -17.10
N ASN A 340 10.51 -2.93 -17.23
CA ASN A 340 10.80 -3.90 -18.28
C ASN A 340 10.28 -3.42 -19.65
N GLY A 341 10.44 -2.13 -19.94
CA GLY A 341 9.99 -1.49 -21.19
C GLY A 341 11.14 -0.85 -21.96
N PRO A 342 10.95 -0.49 -23.23
CA PRO A 342 11.97 0.20 -24.01
C PRO A 342 12.35 1.53 -23.33
N MET A 343 13.65 1.87 -23.36
CA MET A 343 14.26 2.99 -22.63
C MET A 343 13.71 4.39 -22.98
N ASN A 344 12.74 4.50 -23.87
CA ASN A 344 12.06 5.74 -24.26
C ASN A 344 10.59 5.83 -23.83
N SER A 345 10.10 4.93 -22.98
CA SER A 345 8.75 5.04 -22.46
C SER A 345 8.70 5.98 -21.24
N TRP A 346 7.94 7.04 -21.37
CA TRP A 346 7.85 8.17 -20.43
C TRP A 346 7.23 7.87 -19.08
N ALA A 347 6.70 6.74 -18.83
CA ALA A 347 6.15 6.35 -17.52
C ALA A 347 5.79 4.87 -17.51
N THR A 348 6.76 4.05 -17.28
CA THR A 348 6.47 2.72 -16.76
C THR A 348 6.95 2.67 -15.32
N GLY A 349 6.29 3.41 -14.45
CA GLY A 349 6.38 3.19 -13.02
C GLY A 349 5.73 1.85 -12.73
N ALA A 350 6.49 0.86 -12.31
CA ALA A 350 5.91 -0.28 -11.63
C ALA A 350 5.13 0.29 -10.44
N GLY A 351 3.80 0.12 -10.49
CA GLY A 351 2.82 0.66 -9.60
C GLY A 351 3.23 0.92 -8.15
N ALA A 352 3.84 2.06 -7.90
CA ALA A 352 3.90 2.62 -6.56
C ALA A 352 2.49 3.09 -6.22
N THR A 353 1.74 2.23 -5.56
CA THR A 353 0.33 2.49 -5.21
C THR A 353 0.17 3.07 -3.82
N ALA A 354 1.21 3.05 -3.00
CA ALA A 354 1.19 3.54 -1.63
C ALA A 354 2.22 4.65 -1.41
N TYR A 355 1.83 5.69 -0.68
CA TYR A 355 2.76 6.73 -0.22
C TYR A 355 3.92 6.09 0.56
N GLY A 356 5.15 6.48 0.23
CA GLY A 356 6.37 5.93 0.83
C GLY A 356 7.04 4.83 0.01
N ASN A 357 6.29 4.05 -0.77
CA ASN A 357 6.90 3.12 -1.73
C ASN A 357 7.01 3.82 -3.09
N SER A 358 8.19 4.36 -3.37
CA SER A 358 8.41 5.17 -4.58
C SER A 358 8.44 4.36 -5.88
N GLY A 359 8.57 3.04 -5.80
CA GLY A 359 8.80 2.17 -6.97
C GLY A 359 10.17 2.33 -7.63
N TYR A 360 11.02 3.21 -7.11
CA TYR A 360 12.39 3.39 -7.59
C TYR A 360 13.36 2.51 -6.81
N THR A 361 14.43 2.13 -7.47
CA THR A 361 15.55 1.40 -6.86
C THR A 361 16.84 2.18 -7.00
N LEU A 362 17.69 2.13 -5.96
CA LEU A 362 19.01 2.72 -5.95
C LEU A 362 20.03 1.62 -5.58
N MET A 363 21.01 1.41 -6.42
CA MET A 363 21.96 0.29 -6.26
C MET A 363 21.27 -1.09 -6.05
N GLY A 364 20.12 -1.30 -6.73
CA GLY A 364 19.35 -2.55 -6.62
C GLY A 364 18.44 -2.66 -5.39
N LEU A 365 18.43 -1.66 -4.49
CA LEU A 365 17.57 -1.63 -3.31
C LEU A 365 16.39 -0.68 -3.51
N PRO A 366 15.19 -1.03 -3.06
CA PRO A 366 14.03 -0.15 -3.10
C PRO A 366 14.22 1.08 -2.22
N ILE A 367 13.65 2.20 -2.67
CA ILE A 367 13.68 3.47 -1.97
C ILE A 367 12.34 3.70 -1.27
N VAL A 368 12.39 3.83 0.04
CA VAL A 368 11.28 4.30 0.87
C VAL A 368 11.40 5.82 1.01
N THR A 369 10.39 6.54 0.56
CA THR A 369 10.31 8.00 0.71
C THR A 369 9.47 8.34 1.91
N ASP A 370 10.04 9.12 2.83
CA ASP A 370 9.38 9.50 4.05
C ASP A 370 9.61 10.99 4.36
N ALA A 371 8.52 11.73 4.50
CA ALA A 371 8.58 13.14 4.85
C ALA A 371 8.88 13.38 6.34
N ASN A 372 8.94 12.33 7.18
CA ASN A 372 9.36 12.42 8.58
C ASN A 372 10.90 12.35 8.75
N VAL A 373 11.64 12.03 7.68
CA VAL A 373 13.11 12.11 7.69
C VAL A 373 13.54 13.53 7.99
N LEU A 374 14.56 13.67 8.85
CA LEU A 374 15.10 14.95 9.26
C LEU A 374 15.51 15.78 8.04
N THR A 375 15.11 17.05 8.04
CA THR A 375 15.44 18.03 6.98
C THR A 375 15.99 19.34 7.52
N ASP A 376 16.10 19.44 8.82
CA ASP A 376 16.59 20.57 9.60
C ASP A 376 17.84 20.22 10.42
N GLY A 377 18.61 19.24 9.94
CA GLY A 377 19.88 18.87 10.54
C GLY A 377 20.98 19.91 10.35
N GLY A 378 22.07 19.73 11.13
CA GLY A 378 23.24 20.61 11.08
C GLY A 378 23.04 22.02 11.67
N ALA A 379 24.10 22.81 11.64
CA ALA A 379 24.09 24.15 12.20
C ALA A 379 23.22 25.14 11.39
N GLY A 380 22.99 24.86 10.11
CA GLY A 380 22.15 25.66 9.21
C GLY A 380 20.66 25.32 9.26
N TYR A 381 20.27 24.25 9.95
CA TYR A 381 18.90 23.73 9.98
C TYR A 381 18.32 23.45 8.59
N ASP A 382 19.14 22.93 7.67
CA ASP A 382 18.79 22.73 6.26
C ASP A 382 19.26 21.38 5.68
N GLN A 383 19.92 20.54 6.51
CA GLN A 383 20.54 19.31 6.07
C GLN A 383 19.56 18.13 6.19
N ASP A 384 19.55 17.30 5.13
CA ASP A 384 18.83 16.04 5.09
C ASP A 384 19.68 14.91 5.68
N GLU A 385 19.01 13.80 5.96
CA GLU A 385 19.65 12.51 6.23
C GLU A 385 19.18 11.46 5.21
N ILE A 386 20.08 10.55 4.87
CA ILE A 386 19.77 9.37 4.07
C ILE A 386 20.18 8.15 4.87
N TYR A 387 19.33 7.14 4.90
CA TYR A 387 19.62 5.89 5.59
C TYR A 387 19.66 4.72 4.61
N CYS A 388 20.66 3.87 4.78
CA CYS A 388 20.73 2.53 4.23
C CYS A 388 20.47 1.55 5.36
N VAL A 389 19.51 0.64 5.21
CA VAL A 389 19.07 -0.21 6.33
C VAL A 389 18.83 -1.65 5.91
N THR A 390 19.01 -2.55 6.88
CA THR A 390 18.58 -3.94 6.80
C THR A 390 17.28 -4.08 7.58
N ALA A 391 16.13 -4.02 6.90
CA ALA A 391 14.81 -4.00 7.51
C ALA A 391 14.52 -5.12 8.54
N PRO A 392 14.99 -6.37 8.36
CA PRO A 392 14.85 -7.41 9.38
C PRO A 392 15.47 -7.08 10.75
N GLU A 393 16.42 -6.15 10.81
CA GLU A 393 17.09 -5.74 12.06
C GLU A 393 16.50 -4.48 12.70
N LEU A 394 15.56 -3.84 12.02
CA LEU A 394 14.78 -2.73 12.55
C LEU A 394 13.48 -3.27 13.15
N HIS A 395 13.50 -3.57 14.44
CA HIS A 395 12.37 -4.19 15.12
C HIS A 395 11.40 -3.15 15.64
N LEU A 396 10.14 -3.24 15.21
CA LEU A 396 9.03 -2.43 15.68
C LEU A 396 8.00 -3.32 16.38
N TRP A 397 7.70 -3.06 17.63
CA TRP A 397 6.63 -3.70 18.39
C TRP A 397 5.47 -2.75 18.55
N GLU A 398 4.30 -3.19 18.19
CA GLU A 398 3.05 -2.46 18.37
C GLU A 398 2.03 -3.33 19.10
N GLN A 399 1.24 -2.74 19.97
CA GLN A 399 0.14 -3.46 20.60
C GLN A 399 -0.93 -3.81 19.57
N ALA A 400 -1.45 -5.05 19.62
CA ALA A 400 -2.52 -5.49 18.73
C ALA A 400 -3.75 -4.58 18.85
N GLY A 401 -4.26 -4.10 17.70
CA GLY A 401 -5.39 -3.18 17.63
C GLY A 401 -5.06 -1.71 17.92
N SER A 402 -3.79 -1.38 18.16
CA SER A 402 -3.33 0.02 18.29
C SER A 402 -3.44 0.77 16.93
N PRO A 403 -3.75 2.09 16.93
CA PRO A 403 -4.09 2.95 18.09
C PRO A 403 -5.52 2.77 18.58
N PHE A 404 -5.70 2.91 19.91
CA PHE A 404 -7.00 2.86 20.55
C PHE A 404 -7.62 4.25 20.62
N ALA A 405 -8.90 4.36 20.25
CA ALA A 405 -9.66 5.60 20.36
C ALA A 405 -10.64 5.51 21.52
N LEU A 406 -10.61 6.50 22.39
CA LEU A 406 -11.51 6.64 23.53
C LEU A 406 -12.20 8.00 23.48
N SER A 407 -13.49 8.04 23.82
CA SER A 407 -14.25 9.28 23.98
C SER A 407 -14.82 9.35 25.38
N PHE A 408 -14.57 10.47 26.07
CA PHE A 408 -15.03 10.71 27.43
C PHE A 408 -15.98 11.91 27.48
N ASP A 409 -17.16 11.72 28.00
CA ASP A 409 -18.19 12.78 28.16
C ASP A 409 -18.12 13.49 29.52
N ALA A 410 -17.56 12.83 30.53
CA ALA A 410 -17.70 13.26 31.94
C ALA A 410 -16.82 14.45 32.37
N THR A 411 -15.70 14.71 31.68
CA THR A 411 -14.72 15.72 32.11
C THR A 411 -15.09 17.16 31.76
N GLY A 412 -15.98 17.36 30.79
CA GLY A 412 -16.41 18.65 30.30
C GLY A 412 -17.90 18.94 30.44
N ALA A 413 -18.59 18.24 31.37
CA ALA A 413 -20.04 18.39 31.53
C ALA A 413 -20.50 19.81 31.80
N GLY A 414 -19.71 20.60 32.54
CA GLY A 414 -20.01 22.00 32.82
C GLY A 414 -19.82 22.95 31.64
N SER A 415 -19.03 22.57 30.63
CA SER A 415 -18.75 23.33 29.40
C SER A 415 -19.32 22.68 28.15
N LEU A 416 -20.08 21.59 28.27
CA LEU A 416 -20.60 20.78 27.14
C LEU A 416 -19.48 20.34 26.15
N THR A 417 -18.36 19.87 26.72
CA THR A 417 -17.19 19.44 25.96
C THR A 417 -17.00 17.93 26.10
N VAL A 418 -16.77 17.25 24.99
CA VAL A 418 -16.42 15.83 24.92
C VAL A 418 -14.95 15.71 24.54
N LYS A 419 -14.20 14.95 25.31
CA LYS A 419 -12.77 14.71 25.08
C LYS A 419 -12.59 13.42 24.29
N SER A 420 -11.99 13.50 23.11
CA SER A 420 -11.55 12.35 22.32
C SER A 420 -10.04 12.15 22.52
N VAL A 421 -9.64 10.93 22.85
CA VAL A 421 -8.24 10.55 23.09
C VAL A 421 -7.90 9.38 22.18
N VAL A 422 -6.78 9.47 21.49
CA VAL A 422 -6.19 8.35 20.75
C VAL A 422 -4.83 8.04 21.37
N TYR A 423 -4.57 6.78 21.66
CA TYR A 423 -3.30 6.36 22.23
C TYR A 423 -2.89 4.97 21.73
N GLY A 424 -1.61 4.67 21.86
CA GLY A 424 -1.07 3.34 21.59
C GLY A 424 0.27 3.13 22.25
N TYR A 425 0.62 1.88 22.46
CA TYR A 425 1.90 1.46 23.01
C TYR A 425 2.76 0.89 21.89
N SER A 426 3.99 1.38 21.83
CA SER A 426 4.96 0.95 20.84
C SER A 426 6.37 0.95 21.40
N ALA A 427 7.21 0.12 20.82
CA ALA A 427 8.64 0.07 21.10
C ALA A 427 9.39 -0.12 19.78
N PHE A 428 10.55 0.47 19.65
CA PHE A 428 11.41 0.33 18.48
C PHE A 428 12.85 0.11 18.91
N SER A 429 13.58 -0.71 18.18
CA SER A 429 15.01 -0.86 18.39
C SER A 429 15.73 -1.33 17.11
N ALA A 430 16.83 -0.68 16.82
CA ALA A 430 17.87 -1.14 15.91
C ALA A 430 19.12 -1.65 16.70
N GLY A 431 18.98 -1.86 18.02
CA GLY A 431 20.10 -2.11 18.92
C GLY A 431 20.65 -3.54 18.88
N ARG A 432 19.94 -4.49 18.24
CA ARG A 432 20.45 -5.88 18.11
C ARG A 432 21.73 -5.92 17.28
N TYR A 433 21.71 -5.28 16.12
CA TYR A 433 22.87 -5.07 15.25
C TYR A 433 22.89 -3.62 14.76
N PRO A 434 23.40 -2.67 15.55
CA PRO A 434 23.36 -1.26 15.16
C PRO A 434 24.06 -0.99 13.82
N ALA A 435 25.14 -1.70 13.53
CA ALA A 435 25.85 -1.57 12.25
C ALA A 435 25.08 -2.14 11.05
N ALA A 436 23.87 -2.73 11.23
CA ALA A 436 22.95 -3.08 10.15
C ALA A 436 22.23 -1.85 9.56
N ALA A 437 22.47 -0.68 10.11
CA ALA A 437 22.02 0.61 9.57
C ALA A 437 23.20 1.54 9.34
N SER A 438 23.16 2.30 8.27
CA SER A 438 24.14 3.34 7.94
C SER A 438 23.43 4.65 7.65
N LYS A 439 23.90 5.73 8.26
CA LYS A 439 23.38 7.09 8.10
C LYS A 439 24.35 7.93 7.30
N ILE A 440 23.90 8.61 6.29
CA ILE A 440 24.65 9.63 5.55
C ILE A 440 24.11 10.98 5.99
N ALA A 441 24.98 11.85 6.48
CA ALA A 441 24.65 13.19 6.95
C ALA A 441 25.81 14.16 6.70
N GLY A 442 25.51 15.45 6.74
CA GLY A 442 26.52 16.51 6.65
C GLY A 442 26.15 17.61 5.67
N THR A 443 27.04 18.60 5.54
CA THR A 443 26.82 19.85 4.77
C THR A 443 26.63 19.62 3.27
N GLY A 444 26.95 18.45 2.75
CA GLY A 444 26.66 18.07 1.35
C GLY A 444 25.18 17.68 1.11
N LEU A 445 24.39 17.49 2.18
CA LEU A 445 22.97 17.15 2.09
C LEU A 445 22.05 18.34 2.40
N VAL A 446 22.47 19.58 2.11
CA VAL A 446 21.60 20.76 2.16
C VAL A 446 20.39 20.63 1.24
N ALA A 447 19.36 21.46 1.47
CA ALA A 447 18.16 21.47 0.63
C ALA A 447 18.54 21.56 -0.85
N PRO A 448 18.09 20.63 -1.70
CA PRO A 448 18.48 20.64 -3.11
C PRO A 448 17.86 21.83 -3.85
N THR A 449 18.63 22.41 -4.75
CA THR A 449 18.15 23.36 -5.75
C THR A 449 18.09 22.67 -7.12
N PHE A 450 17.01 22.92 -7.87
CA PHE A 450 16.74 22.30 -9.18
C PHE A 450 17.04 23.27 -10.31
#